data_ca344ddfdc5732c02008cc08fd858349
#
_entry.id   ca344ddfdc5732c02008cc08fd858349
#
_cell.length_a   1.000
_cell.length_b   1.000
_cell.length_c   1.000
_cell.angle_alpha   90.00
_cell.angle_beta   90.00
_cell.angle_gamma   90.00
#
_symmetry.space_group_name_H-M   'P 1'
#
loop_
_entity.id
_entity.type
_entity.pdbx_description
1 polymer ?
#
loop_
_entity_poly.entity_id
_entity_poly.type
_entity_poly.pdbx_seq_one_letter_code
_entity_poly.pdbx_strand_id
1 'polypeptide(L)'
;MENNYQYIDPDYKYTNKNGVLHNLANIEDEKVLLAYESLKVSKRVEELFENPIKIKDSNSLLIIHHHLFQDVYEWAGKVRTVNISKGGKPFFDGERFHAAFQYIDTLITEYRALRKTNHQDLAYKLAEILDNVNYLHPFREGNGRTQREFVRLLALEKDIKLNLNPPDNKSVYERYMDGTINSDVRILTELILEQILSY
;
A
#
# COMPACT_ATOMS: atom_id res chain seq x y z
N MET A 1 14.06 0.17 -10.79
CA MET A 1 14.29 -0.82 -9.74
C MET A 1 13.62 -2.11 -10.19
N GLU A 2 14.38 -3.18 -10.37
CA GLU A 2 13.82 -4.47 -10.73
C GLU A 2 12.88 -4.94 -9.63
N ASN A 3 11.67 -5.34 -10.02
CA ASN A 3 10.71 -5.95 -9.13
C ASN A 3 11.20 -7.35 -8.75
N ASN A 4 12.02 -7.45 -7.70
CA ASN A 4 12.54 -8.73 -7.19
C ASN A 4 11.48 -9.51 -6.37
N TYR A 5 10.20 -9.46 -6.79
CA TYR A 5 9.22 -10.36 -6.21
C TYR A 5 9.43 -11.78 -6.75
N GLN A 6 9.56 -12.72 -5.84
CA GLN A 6 9.50 -14.15 -6.17
C GLN A 6 8.12 -14.66 -5.78
N TYR A 7 7.45 -15.31 -6.70
CA TYR A 7 6.18 -15.99 -6.46
C TYR A 7 6.13 -17.27 -7.27
N ILE A 8 5.47 -18.23 -6.69
CA ILE A 8 5.16 -19.48 -7.37
C ILE A 8 3.72 -19.33 -7.85
N ASP A 9 3.55 -19.15 -9.15
CA ASP A 9 2.25 -19.10 -9.84
C ASP A 9 2.24 -20.25 -10.89
N PRO A 10 2.17 -21.52 -10.44
CA PRO A 10 2.37 -22.69 -11.31
C PRO A 10 1.29 -22.79 -12.39
N ASP A 11 0.12 -22.19 -12.15
CA ASP A 11 -1.02 -22.25 -13.06
C ASP A 11 -1.14 -20.98 -13.94
N TYR A 12 -0.13 -20.11 -13.91
CA TYR A 12 -0.15 -18.82 -14.64
C TYR A 12 -1.41 -17.99 -14.38
N LYS A 13 -1.88 -18.02 -13.14
CA LYS A 13 -3.13 -17.36 -12.75
C LYS A 13 -3.08 -15.84 -12.90
N TYR A 14 -1.92 -15.25 -12.64
CA TYR A 14 -1.70 -13.81 -12.69
C TYR A 14 -0.77 -13.37 -13.81
N THR A 15 -0.01 -14.26 -14.42
CA THR A 15 0.98 -13.93 -15.44
C THR A 15 0.84 -14.81 -16.67
N ASN A 16 1.21 -14.28 -17.82
CA ASN A 16 1.41 -15.11 -19.01
C ASN A 16 2.73 -15.89 -18.93
N LYS A 17 3.04 -16.70 -19.95
CA LYS A 17 4.26 -17.52 -20.03
C LYS A 17 5.56 -16.70 -20.02
N ASN A 18 5.49 -15.43 -20.35
CA ASN A 18 6.63 -14.49 -20.35
C ASN A 18 6.76 -13.73 -19.01
N GLY A 19 5.94 -14.05 -18.01
CA GLY A 19 5.96 -13.40 -16.71
C GLY A 19 5.21 -12.06 -16.63
N VAL A 20 4.59 -11.62 -17.74
CA VAL A 20 3.83 -10.37 -17.79
C VAL A 20 2.46 -10.58 -17.14
N LEU A 21 2.05 -9.65 -16.25
CA LEU A 21 0.76 -9.70 -15.58
C LEU A 21 -0.41 -9.65 -16.58
N HIS A 22 -1.39 -10.52 -16.40
CA HIS A 22 -2.67 -10.43 -17.13
C HIS A 22 -3.32 -9.09 -16.84
N ASN A 23 -3.69 -8.35 -17.91
CA ASN A 23 -4.24 -7.01 -17.82
C ASN A 23 -5.38 -6.80 -18.82
N LEU A 24 -6.26 -5.84 -18.53
CA LEU A 24 -7.46 -5.55 -19.33
C LEU A 24 -7.14 -5.01 -20.73
N ALA A 25 -5.94 -4.47 -20.96
CA ALA A 25 -5.51 -3.94 -22.25
C ALA A 25 -4.81 -5.00 -23.13
N ASN A 26 -4.66 -6.25 -22.65
CA ASN A 26 -3.96 -7.34 -23.33
C ASN A 26 -2.52 -6.96 -23.74
N ILE A 27 -1.83 -6.16 -22.93
CA ILE A 27 -0.45 -5.76 -23.15
C ILE A 27 0.47 -6.94 -22.76
N GLU A 28 1.34 -7.36 -23.67
CA GLU A 28 2.28 -8.48 -23.47
C GLU A 28 3.73 -8.04 -23.21
N ASP A 29 4.04 -6.76 -23.37
CA ASP A 29 5.35 -6.18 -23.04
C ASP A 29 5.31 -5.57 -21.63
N GLU A 30 6.24 -6.00 -20.76
CA GLU A 30 6.28 -5.58 -19.35
C GLU A 30 6.51 -4.07 -19.21
N LYS A 31 7.38 -3.48 -20.03
CA LYS A 31 7.68 -2.04 -19.96
C LYS A 31 6.49 -1.19 -20.41
N VAL A 32 5.80 -1.65 -21.45
CA VAL A 32 4.57 -1.00 -21.94
C VAL A 32 3.47 -1.11 -20.89
N LEU A 33 3.32 -2.29 -20.26
CA LEU A 33 2.34 -2.48 -19.19
C LEU A 33 2.64 -1.57 -17.99
N LEU A 34 3.89 -1.46 -17.58
CA LEU A 34 4.30 -0.60 -16.46
C LEU A 34 3.98 0.88 -16.74
N ALA A 35 4.24 1.36 -17.97
CA ALA A 35 3.90 2.72 -18.36
C ALA A 35 2.37 2.95 -18.40
N TYR A 36 1.62 2.01 -18.95
CA TYR A 36 0.16 2.05 -18.99
C TYR A 36 -0.44 2.06 -17.58
N GLU A 37 0.01 1.16 -16.72
CA GLU A 37 -0.40 1.07 -15.31
C GLU A 37 -0.12 2.38 -14.58
N SER A 38 1.11 2.91 -14.71
CA SER A 38 1.50 4.18 -14.08
C SER A 38 0.56 5.32 -14.47
N LEU A 39 0.24 5.46 -15.76
CA LEU A 39 -0.67 6.49 -16.25
C LEU A 39 -2.08 6.34 -15.67
N LYS A 40 -2.63 5.12 -15.68
CA LYS A 40 -3.98 4.85 -15.17
C LYS A 40 -4.08 5.09 -13.67
N VAL A 41 -3.10 4.57 -12.91
CA VAL A 41 -3.06 4.71 -11.46
C VAL A 41 -2.86 6.16 -11.03
N SER A 42 -2.01 6.95 -11.71
CA SER A 42 -1.84 8.37 -11.39
C SER A 42 -3.15 9.14 -11.48
N LYS A 43 -3.94 8.91 -12.54
CA LYS A 43 -5.28 9.50 -12.67
C LYS A 43 -6.20 9.13 -11.50
N ARG A 44 -6.19 7.84 -11.09
CA ARG A 44 -7.00 7.36 -9.96
C ARG A 44 -6.55 7.94 -8.61
N VAL A 45 -5.25 8.19 -8.45
CA VAL A 45 -4.72 8.90 -7.27
C VAL A 45 -5.22 10.34 -7.24
N GLU A 46 -5.20 11.07 -8.36
CA GLU A 46 -5.76 12.42 -8.45
C GLU A 46 -7.24 12.46 -8.03
N GLU A 47 -8.05 11.51 -8.50
CA GLU A 47 -9.45 11.36 -8.10
C GLU A 47 -9.61 11.17 -6.57
N LEU A 48 -8.68 10.48 -5.90
CA LEU A 48 -8.68 10.30 -4.44
C LEU A 48 -8.31 11.59 -3.67
N PHE A 49 -7.59 12.51 -4.29
CA PHE A 49 -7.37 13.84 -3.70
C PHE A 49 -8.63 14.69 -3.76
N GLU A 50 -9.40 14.62 -4.85
CA GLU A 50 -10.65 15.36 -5.03
C GLU A 50 -11.80 14.75 -4.21
N ASN A 51 -11.89 13.42 -4.20
CA ASN A 51 -12.95 12.63 -3.58
C ASN A 51 -12.38 11.54 -2.68
N PRO A 52 -11.93 11.85 -1.46
CA PRO A 52 -11.29 10.90 -0.57
C PRO A 52 -12.20 9.74 -0.17
N ILE A 53 -11.73 8.50 -0.32
CA ILE A 53 -12.39 7.32 0.22
C ILE A 53 -12.31 7.37 1.76
N LYS A 54 -13.46 7.27 2.42
CA LYS A 54 -13.50 7.18 3.87
C LYS A 54 -13.06 5.79 4.33
N ILE A 55 -12.04 5.74 5.18
CA ILE A 55 -11.61 4.50 5.80
C ILE A 55 -12.69 4.06 6.81
N LYS A 56 -13.23 2.85 6.65
CA LYS A 56 -14.12 2.25 7.64
C LYS A 56 -13.35 1.31 8.56
N ASP A 57 -12.68 0.37 7.98
CA ASP A 57 -11.89 -0.69 8.57
C ASP A 57 -10.76 -1.10 7.61
N SER A 58 -10.04 -2.16 7.91
CA SER A 58 -8.97 -2.70 7.08
C SER A 58 -9.42 -3.16 5.69
N ASN A 59 -10.71 -3.51 5.50
CA ASN A 59 -11.24 -3.85 4.18
C ASN A 59 -11.26 -2.65 3.22
N SER A 60 -11.11 -1.42 3.74
CA SER A 60 -10.92 -0.24 2.92
C SER A 60 -9.65 -0.34 2.04
N LEU A 61 -8.67 -1.18 2.40
CA LEU A 61 -7.54 -1.53 1.52
C LEU A 61 -8.02 -2.14 0.19
N LEU A 62 -9.02 -3.02 0.23
CA LEU A 62 -9.57 -3.66 -0.96
C LEU A 62 -10.25 -2.64 -1.86
N ILE A 63 -11.00 -1.70 -1.25
CA ILE A 63 -11.71 -0.63 -1.96
C ILE A 63 -10.71 0.32 -2.62
N ILE A 64 -9.66 0.74 -1.90
CA ILE A 64 -8.61 1.61 -2.44
C ILE A 64 -7.86 0.91 -3.57
N HIS A 65 -7.46 -0.35 -3.38
CA HIS A 65 -6.78 -1.11 -4.43
C HIS A 65 -7.66 -1.25 -5.68
N HIS A 66 -8.96 -1.56 -5.51
CA HIS A 66 -9.89 -1.60 -6.64
C HIS A 66 -9.94 -0.25 -7.35
N HIS A 67 -10.13 0.84 -6.62
CA HIS A 67 -10.16 2.18 -7.18
C HIS A 67 -8.91 2.51 -7.99
N LEU A 68 -7.72 2.19 -7.47
CA LEU A 68 -6.45 2.49 -8.13
C LEU A 68 -6.20 1.65 -9.39
N PHE A 69 -6.61 0.38 -9.40
CA PHE A 69 -6.18 -0.59 -10.41
C PHE A 69 -7.29 -1.14 -11.30
N GLN A 70 -8.55 -0.70 -11.13
CA GLN A 70 -9.71 -1.19 -11.87
C GLN A 70 -9.62 -1.06 -13.40
N ASP A 71 -8.83 -0.10 -13.90
CA ASP A 71 -8.62 0.10 -15.34
C ASP A 71 -7.51 -0.77 -15.91
N VAL A 72 -6.79 -1.51 -15.06
CA VAL A 72 -5.60 -2.28 -15.45
C VAL A 72 -5.80 -3.77 -15.22
N TYR A 73 -6.37 -4.16 -14.07
CA TYR A 73 -6.43 -5.55 -13.65
C TYR A 73 -7.85 -6.01 -13.29
N GLU A 74 -8.26 -7.17 -13.81
CA GLU A 74 -9.53 -7.80 -13.44
C GLU A 74 -9.60 -8.21 -11.96
N TRP A 75 -8.44 -8.48 -11.37
CA TRP A 75 -8.30 -8.83 -9.95
C TRP A 75 -8.13 -7.63 -9.02
N ALA A 76 -8.31 -6.40 -9.52
CA ALA A 76 -8.26 -5.20 -8.70
C ALA A 76 -9.22 -5.30 -7.50
N GLY A 77 -8.71 -5.04 -6.29
CA GLY A 77 -9.46 -5.16 -5.03
C GLY A 77 -9.61 -6.59 -4.49
N LYS A 78 -9.10 -7.60 -5.18
CA LYS A 78 -9.15 -8.99 -4.71
C LYS A 78 -7.84 -9.38 -4.02
N VAL A 79 -7.92 -10.06 -2.89
CA VAL A 79 -6.73 -10.60 -2.22
C VAL A 79 -6.06 -11.67 -3.09
N ARG A 80 -4.74 -11.73 -3.03
CA ARG A 80 -3.96 -12.74 -3.75
C ARG A 80 -4.28 -14.16 -3.25
N THR A 81 -4.20 -15.09 -4.15
CA THR A 81 -4.37 -16.52 -3.87
C THR A 81 -3.06 -17.30 -4.01
N VAL A 82 -1.94 -16.59 -4.17
CA VAL A 82 -0.58 -17.13 -4.22
C VAL A 82 0.26 -16.51 -3.12
N ASN A 83 1.16 -17.27 -2.54
CA ASN A 83 2.12 -16.72 -1.60
C ASN A 83 3.25 -16.03 -2.38
N ILE A 84 3.70 -14.89 -1.86
CA ILE A 84 4.72 -14.05 -2.48
C ILE A 84 5.84 -13.74 -1.50
N SER A 85 7.03 -13.53 -2.04
CA SER A 85 8.21 -13.10 -1.28
C SER A 85 8.96 -12.00 -2.01
N LYS A 86 9.76 -11.23 -1.29
CA LYS A 86 10.65 -10.22 -1.86
C LYS A 86 12.02 -10.32 -1.19
N GLY A 87 13.08 -10.45 -2.00
CA GLY A 87 14.43 -10.61 -1.46
C GLY A 87 14.58 -11.82 -0.53
N GLY A 88 13.86 -12.92 -0.81
CA GLY A 88 13.85 -14.14 0.01
C GLY A 88 13.03 -14.05 1.31
N LYS A 89 12.45 -12.90 1.65
CA LYS A 89 11.57 -12.74 2.81
C LYS A 89 10.12 -12.97 2.39
N PRO A 90 9.39 -13.96 2.96
CA PRO A 90 7.99 -14.18 2.66
C PRO A 90 7.13 -13.08 3.28
N PHE A 91 6.07 -12.69 2.58
CA PHE A 91 4.99 -11.89 3.14
C PHE A 91 4.00 -12.79 3.90
N PHE A 92 3.01 -12.17 4.54
CA PHE A 92 2.03 -12.87 5.36
C PHE A 92 1.31 -13.97 4.57
N ASP A 93 1.07 -15.10 5.22
CA ASP A 93 0.40 -16.25 4.61
C ASP A 93 -1.07 -15.92 4.29
N GLY A 94 -1.48 -16.18 3.03
CA GLY A 94 -2.82 -15.88 2.55
C GLY A 94 -3.94 -16.60 3.30
N GLU A 95 -3.69 -17.80 3.82
CA GLU A 95 -4.67 -18.56 4.60
C GLU A 95 -5.04 -17.86 5.93
N ARG A 96 -4.17 -16.98 6.42
CA ARG A 96 -4.32 -16.28 7.69
C ARG A 96 -4.74 -14.81 7.55
N PHE A 97 -5.06 -14.34 6.36
CA PHE A 97 -5.42 -12.93 6.12
C PHE A 97 -6.51 -12.41 7.05
N HIS A 98 -7.52 -13.21 7.37
CA HIS A 98 -8.60 -12.80 8.27
C HIS A 98 -8.08 -12.28 9.63
N ALA A 99 -7.15 -13.00 10.25
CA ALA A 99 -6.56 -12.59 11.53
C ALA A 99 -5.74 -11.30 11.42
N ALA A 100 -5.00 -11.12 10.31
CA ALA A 100 -4.23 -9.92 10.08
C ALA A 100 -5.13 -8.69 9.83
N PHE A 101 -6.22 -8.83 9.07
CA PHE A 101 -7.20 -7.77 8.89
C PHE A 101 -7.82 -7.35 10.23
N GLN A 102 -8.22 -8.30 11.08
CA GLN A 102 -8.75 -8.01 12.43
C GLN A 102 -7.72 -7.27 13.31
N TYR A 103 -6.45 -7.64 13.24
CA TYR A 103 -5.40 -6.94 13.97
C TYR A 103 -5.24 -5.49 13.50
N ILE A 104 -5.23 -5.25 12.19
CA ILE A 104 -5.20 -3.89 11.62
C ILE A 104 -6.42 -3.09 12.08
N ASP A 105 -7.61 -3.68 12.17
CA ASP A 105 -8.82 -3.02 12.68
C ASP A 105 -8.65 -2.56 14.15
N THR A 106 -7.96 -3.36 14.96
CA THR A 106 -7.60 -2.96 16.33
C THR A 106 -6.71 -1.72 16.32
N LEU A 107 -5.64 -1.71 15.49
CA LEU A 107 -4.73 -0.57 15.37
C LEU A 107 -5.44 0.70 14.85
N ILE A 108 -6.37 0.57 13.90
CA ILE A 108 -7.19 1.69 13.42
C ILE A 108 -8.05 2.28 14.55
N THR A 109 -8.65 1.40 15.37
CA THR A 109 -9.46 1.81 16.52
C THR A 109 -8.62 2.56 17.55
N GLU A 110 -7.43 2.06 17.86
CA GLU A 110 -6.47 2.71 18.76
C GLU A 110 -6.03 4.09 18.19
N TYR A 111 -5.70 4.18 16.90
CA TYR A 111 -5.38 5.43 16.24
C TYR A 111 -6.50 6.46 16.39
N ARG A 112 -7.74 6.07 16.16
CA ARG A 112 -8.91 6.95 16.27
C ARG A 112 -9.14 7.47 17.70
N ALA A 113 -8.80 6.68 18.70
CA ALA A 113 -8.92 7.06 20.12
C ALA A 113 -7.88 8.13 20.54
N LEU A 114 -6.77 8.28 19.80
CA LEU A 114 -5.75 9.27 20.11
C LEU A 114 -6.27 10.71 19.89
N ARG A 115 -5.80 11.65 20.71
CA ARG A 115 -6.09 13.08 20.54
C ARG A 115 -5.28 13.65 19.37
N LYS A 116 -5.88 14.55 18.59
CA LYS A 116 -5.21 15.23 17.45
C LYS A 116 -3.92 15.98 17.84
N THR A 117 -3.82 16.42 19.08
CA THR A 117 -2.66 17.14 19.61
C THR A 117 -1.50 16.25 20.04
N ASN A 118 -1.70 14.94 20.11
CA ASN A 118 -0.66 13.98 20.47
C ASN A 118 0.09 13.50 19.21
N HIS A 119 0.89 14.38 18.62
CA HIS A 119 1.56 14.15 17.34
C HIS A 119 2.49 12.94 17.36
N GLN A 120 3.19 12.71 18.48
CA GLN A 120 4.12 11.57 18.63
C GLN A 120 3.38 10.23 18.55
N ASP A 121 2.29 10.07 19.31
CA ASP A 121 1.53 8.82 19.32
C ASP A 121 0.78 8.63 18.01
N LEU A 122 0.30 9.71 17.37
CA LEU A 122 -0.33 9.63 16.04
C LEU A 122 0.67 9.14 14.99
N ALA A 123 1.89 9.70 14.98
CA ALA A 123 2.95 9.28 14.05
C ALA A 123 3.33 7.82 14.27
N TYR A 124 3.53 7.42 15.54
CA TYR A 124 3.85 6.04 15.89
C TYR A 124 2.76 5.07 15.43
N LYS A 125 1.49 5.37 15.74
CA LYS A 125 0.38 4.48 15.37
C LYS A 125 0.17 4.38 13.85
N LEU A 126 0.34 5.47 13.10
CA LEU A 126 0.32 5.44 11.64
C LEU A 126 1.48 4.61 11.07
N ALA A 127 2.67 4.70 11.67
CA ALA A 127 3.83 3.89 11.29
C ALA A 127 3.60 2.40 11.57
N GLU A 128 3.03 2.07 12.72
CA GLU A 128 2.68 0.70 13.10
C GLU A 128 1.62 0.10 12.15
N ILE A 129 0.58 0.87 11.80
CA ILE A 129 -0.41 0.46 10.80
C ILE A 129 0.26 0.24 9.43
N LEU A 130 1.11 1.16 9.01
CA LEU A 130 1.82 1.07 7.73
C LEU A 130 2.69 -0.19 7.66
N ASP A 131 3.46 -0.50 8.71
CA ASP A 131 4.31 -1.69 8.77
C ASP A 131 3.48 -2.98 8.70
N ASN A 132 2.38 -3.05 9.46
CA ASN A 132 1.50 -4.22 9.44
C ASN A 132 0.79 -4.41 8.09
N VAL A 133 0.34 -3.33 7.45
CA VAL A 133 -0.23 -3.39 6.08
C VAL A 133 0.83 -3.79 5.06
N ASN A 134 2.06 -3.31 5.23
CA ASN A 134 3.19 -3.72 4.38
C ASN A 134 3.52 -5.20 4.55
N TYR A 135 3.53 -5.74 5.76
CA TYR A 135 3.76 -7.16 6.02
C TYR A 135 2.60 -8.04 5.50
N LEU A 136 1.36 -7.59 5.67
CA LEU A 136 0.17 -8.27 5.13
C LEU A 136 0.27 -8.48 3.62
N HIS A 137 0.64 -7.46 2.86
CA HIS A 137 0.85 -7.49 1.39
C HIS A 137 -0.25 -8.26 0.66
N PRO A 138 -1.52 -7.82 0.76
CA PRO A 138 -2.66 -8.67 0.41
C PRO A 138 -2.87 -8.85 -1.10
N PHE A 139 -2.23 -8.05 -1.94
CA PHE A 139 -2.45 -8.05 -3.39
C PHE A 139 -1.29 -8.68 -4.15
N ARG A 140 -1.56 -9.11 -5.38
CA ARG A 140 -0.53 -9.65 -6.27
C ARG A 140 0.46 -8.57 -6.71
N GLU A 141 -0.01 -7.35 -6.97
CA GLU A 141 0.77 -6.16 -7.33
C GLU A 141 0.07 -4.92 -6.74
N GLY A 142 0.74 -3.76 -6.71
CA GLY A 142 0.15 -2.49 -6.29
C GLY A 142 0.07 -2.27 -4.77
N ASN A 143 0.61 -3.16 -3.95
CA ASN A 143 0.57 -3.07 -2.49
C ASN A 143 1.16 -1.75 -1.97
N GLY A 144 2.34 -1.35 -2.46
CA GLY A 144 3.01 -0.13 -2.02
C GLY A 144 2.20 1.15 -2.28
N ARG A 145 1.51 1.24 -3.43
CA ARG A 145 0.65 2.39 -3.76
C ARG A 145 -0.60 2.39 -2.89
N THR A 146 -1.24 1.22 -2.74
CA THR A 146 -2.44 1.06 -1.91
C THR A 146 -2.16 1.39 -0.44
N GLN A 147 -1.07 0.90 0.14
CA GLN A 147 -0.77 1.14 1.56
C GLN A 147 -0.44 2.62 1.84
N ARG A 148 0.25 3.31 0.92
CA ARG A 148 0.50 4.76 1.07
C ARG A 148 -0.82 5.55 1.05
N GLU A 149 -1.71 5.25 0.11
CA GLU A 149 -3.01 5.90 0.04
C GLU A 149 -3.89 5.57 1.25
N PHE A 150 -3.86 4.33 1.72
CA PHE A 150 -4.60 3.93 2.92
C PHE A 150 -4.17 4.73 4.16
N VAL A 151 -2.86 4.83 4.42
CA VAL A 151 -2.33 5.57 5.58
C VAL A 151 -2.54 7.09 5.39
N ARG A 152 -2.42 7.62 4.17
CA ARG A 152 -2.72 9.02 3.86
C ARG A 152 -4.18 9.37 4.18
N LEU A 153 -5.11 8.52 3.73
CA LEU A 153 -6.55 8.74 3.97
C LEU A 153 -6.91 8.59 5.45
N LEU A 154 -6.26 7.67 6.16
CA LEU A 154 -6.44 7.52 7.61
C LEU A 154 -5.88 8.74 8.37
N ALA A 155 -4.71 9.25 7.98
CA ALA A 155 -4.12 10.46 8.54
C ALA A 155 -5.03 11.70 8.34
N LEU A 156 -5.71 11.78 7.19
CA LEU A 156 -6.64 12.83 6.87
C LEU A 156 -7.83 12.92 7.85
N GLU A 157 -8.22 11.82 8.51
CA GLU A 157 -9.25 11.83 9.57
C GLU A 157 -8.87 12.74 10.77
N LYS A 158 -7.58 13.01 10.93
CA LYS A 158 -7.03 13.90 11.98
C LYS A 158 -6.51 15.23 11.41
N ASP A 159 -6.86 15.57 10.16
CA ASP A 159 -6.39 16.76 9.44
C ASP A 159 -4.87 16.75 9.14
N ILE A 160 -4.25 15.56 9.16
CA ILE A 160 -2.83 15.37 8.85
C ILE A 160 -2.68 15.17 7.34
N LYS A 161 -1.86 16.03 6.71
CA LYS A 161 -1.49 15.93 5.30
C LYS A 161 -0.22 15.07 5.19
N LEU A 162 -0.38 13.80 4.81
CA LEU A 162 0.72 12.85 4.69
C LEU A 162 1.00 12.54 3.22
N ASN A 163 2.27 12.64 2.79
CA ASN A 163 2.73 12.21 1.49
C ASN A 163 4.05 11.43 1.61
N LEU A 164 4.00 10.12 1.46
CA LEU A 164 5.17 9.23 1.56
C LEU A 164 5.91 9.03 0.22
N ASN A 165 5.51 9.73 -0.83
CA ASN A 165 6.17 9.71 -2.13
C ASN A 165 6.01 11.06 -2.85
N PRO A 166 6.46 12.17 -2.26
CA PRO A 166 6.38 13.48 -2.91
C PRO A 166 7.33 13.53 -4.13
N PRO A 167 6.89 14.11 -5.26
CA PRO A 167 7.67 14.14 -6.49
C PRO A 167 8.94 15.00 -6.39
N ASP A 168 8.93 15.97 -5.51
CA ASP A 168 9.98 16.97 -5.30
C ASP A 168 10.95 16.61 -4.16
N ASN A 169 10.67 15.56 -3.39
CA ASN A 169 11.53 15.11 -2.29
C ASN A 169 11.71 13.59 -2.27
N LYS A 170 12.68 13.13 -3.06
CA LYS A 170 13.02 11.72 -3.19
C LYS A 170 13.48 11.08 -1.86
N SER A 171 14.09 11.84 -0.96
CA SER A 171 14.56 11.36 0.35
C SER A 171 13.40 10.82 1.21
N VAL A 172 12.20 11.41 1.13
CA VAL A 172 11.01 10.90 1.83
C VAL A 172 10.68 9.49 1.37
N TYR A 173 10.68 9.27 0.05
CA TYR A 173 10.40 7.95 -0.50
C TYR A 173 11.50 6.93 -0.17
N GLU A 174 12.76 7.34 -0.18
CA GLU A 174 13.90 6.47 0.19
C GLU A 174 13.80 6.03 1.66
N ARG A 175 13.51 6.94 2.59
CA ARG A 175 13.30 6.61 4.01
C ARG A 175 12.06 5.75 4.23
N TYR A 176 10.96 6.01 3.51
CA TYR A 176 9.79 5.15 3.52
C TYR A 176 10.13 3.73 3.07
N MET A 177 10.90 3.58 1.98
CA MET A 177 11.31 2.27 1.47
C MET A 177 12.24 1.56 2.46
N ASP A 178 13.19 2.27 3.07
CA ASP A 178 14.09 1.71 4.08
C ASP A 178 13.31 1.20 5.30
N GLY A 179 12.42 2.01 5.86
CA GLY A 179 11.57 1.64 6.97
C GLY A 179 10.69 0.42 6.66
N THR A 180 10.07 0.37 5.49
CA THR A 180 9.18 -0.75 5.11
C THR A 180 9.92 -2.04 4.77
N ILE A 181 11.12 -1.98 4.15
CA ILE A 181 11.92 -3.17 3.82
C ILE A 181 12.50 -3.82 5.09
N ASN A 182 12.87 -2.99 6.08
CA ASN A 182 13.50 -3.44 7.32
C ASN A 182 12.48 -3.63 8.46
N SER A 183 11.20 -3.33 8.26
CA SER A 183 10.16 -3.27 9.31
C SER A 183 10.61 -2.39 10.49
N ASP A 184 11.26 -1.25 10.17
CA ASP A 184 11.72 -0.29 11.17
C ASP A 184 10.64 0.78 11.40
N VAL A 185 9.74 0.48 12.34
CA VAL A 185 8.66 1.38 12.76
C VAL A 185 9.20 2.71 13.27
N ARG A 186 10.43 2.75 13.81
CA ARG A 186 11.03 3.99 14.30
C ARG A 186 11.33 4.95 13.15
N ILE A 187 11.96 4.48 12.06
CA ILE A 187 12.23 5.29 10.86
C ILE A 187 10.91 5.83 10.28
N LEU A 188 9.89 4.97 10.20
CA LEU A 188 8.57 5.35 9.71
C LEU A 188 7.90 6.39 10.63
N THR A 189 8.04 6.25 11.95
CA THR A 189 7.50 7.19 12.94
C THR A 189 8.15 8.56 12.80
N GLU A 190 9.48 8.63 12.74
CA GLU A 190 10.24 9.88 12.56
C GLU A 190 9.82 10.58 11.26
N LEU A 191 9.73 9.83 10.16
CA LEU A 191 9.32 10.36 8.86
C LEU A 191 7.89 10.95 8.88
N ILE A 192 6.94 10.26 9.52
CA ILE A 192 5.56 10.72 9.62
C ILE A 192 5.46 11.92 10.57
N LEU A 193 6.18 11.89 11.70
CA LEU A 193 6.19 12.99 12.67
C LEU A 193 6.71 14.30 12.04
N GLU A 194 7.79 14.23 11.27
CA GLU A 194 8.31 15.39 10.54
C GLU A 194 7.25 16.02 9.64
N GLN A 195 6.45 15.21 8.95
CA GLN A 195 5.38 15.72 8.10
C GLN A 195 4.21 16.30 8.90
N ILE A 196 3.86 15.71 10.05
CA ILE A 196 2.83 16.27 10.95
C ILE A 196 3.24 17.66 11.45
N LEU A 197 4.52 17.85 11.76
CA LEU A 197 5.04 19.10 12.33
C LEU A 197 5.35 20.18 11.28
N SER A 198 5.38 19.84 10.00
CA SER A 198 5.67 20.78 8.90
C SER A 198 4.45 21.57 8.41
N TYR A 199 3.26 21.29 8.93
CA TYR A 199 1.99 21.94 8.66
C TYR A 199 1.36 22.51 9.93
#